data_fce3287cec771460ee359448819141a7
#
_entry.id   fce3287cec771460ee359448819141a7
#
_cell.length_a   1.000
_cell.length_b   1.000
_cell.length_c   1.000
_cell.angle_alpha   90.00
_cell.angle_beta   90.00
_cell.angle_gamma   90.00
#
_symmetry.space_group_name_H-M   'P 1'
#
loop_
_entity.id
_entity.type
_entity.pdbx_description
1 polymer ?
#
loop_
_entity_poly.entity_id
_entity_poly.type
_entity_poly.pdbx_seq_one_letter_code
_entity_poly.pdbx_strand_id
1 'polypeptide(L)'
;MSKLIPMSQSEFESFLERLIPDYAADNVRAGYWSEDEAMEKSRQQIESLLSQGLQTRDHYLYTLYDGNVPVGMIWIRAELERPVKGGFIFDVEIKEEFRGKGYGKQIMLLIEEKAREL
;
A
#
# COMPACT_ATOMS: atom_id res chain seq x y z
N MET A 1 -7.53 5.91 -19.15
CA MET A 1 -8.35 5.03 -18.32
C MET A 1 -7.49 4.38 -17.25
N SER A 2 -7.92 4.48 -16.01
CA SER A 2 -7.13 3.98 -14.87
C SER A 2 -7.43 2.50 -14.58
N LYS A 3 -6.40 1.77 -14.16
CA LYS A 3 -6.56 0.37 -13.74
C LYS A 3 -5.56 0.01 -12.66
N LEU A 4 -5.93 -0.97 -11.83
CA LEU A 4 -5.07 -1.53 -10.80
C LEU A 4 -4.37 -2.76 -11.36
N ILE A 5 -3.05 -2.76 -11.27
CA ILE A 5 -2.21 -3.88 -11.71
C ILE A 5 -1.37 -4.33 -10.51
N PRO A 6 -1.28 -5.64 -10.23
CA PRO A 6 -0.40 -6.11 -9.16
C PRO A 6 1.01 -5.56 -9.33
N MET A 7 1.62 -5.13 -8.22
CA MET A 7 2.98 -4.58 -8.26
C MET A 7 3.97 -5.58 -8.81
N SER A 8 4.89 -5.10 -9.64
CA SER A 8 6.09 -5.86 -9.99
C SER A 8 7.04 -5.86 -8.79
N GLN A 9 8.05 -6.73 -8.82
CA GLN A 9 9.06 -6.77 -7.76
C GLN A 9 9.79 -5.42 -7.65
N SER A 10 10.10 -4.80 -8.77
CA SER A 10 10.74 -3.49 -8.81
C SER A 10 9.88 -2.39 -8.18
N GLU A 11 8.58 -2.40 -8.49
CA GLU A 11 7.63 -1.45 -7.88
C GLU A 11 7.49 -1.68 -6.39
N PHE A 12 7.49 -2.92 -5.96
CA PHE A 12 7.42 -3.28 -4.55
C PHE A 12 8.65 -2.79 -3.78
N GLU A 13 9.83 -2.97 -4.34
CA GLU A 13 11.07 -2.48 -3.72
C GLU A 13 11.06 -0.96 -3.57
N SER A 14 10.62 -0.23 -4.60
CA SER A 14 10.48 1.23 -4.53
C SER A 14 9.44 1.65 -3.49
N PHE A 15 8.36 0.92 -3.38
CA PHE A 15 7.33 1.14 -2.37
C PHE A 15 7.90 1.02 -0.96
N LEU A 16 8.68 -0.03 -0.70
CA LEU A 16 9.29 -0.23 0.62
C LEU A 16 10.33 0.86 0.94
N GLU A 17 11.12 1.28 -0.03
CA GLU A 17 12.10 2.36 0.15
C GLU A 17 11.44 3.68 0.58
N ARG A 18 10.21 3.92 0.15
CA ARG A 18 9.43 5.08 0.56
C ARG A 18 8.71 4.84 1.89
N LEU A 19 8.05 3.70 2.01
CA LEU A 19 7.17 3.41 3.14
C LEU A 19 7.92 3.32 4.46
N ILE A 20 9.05 2.63 4.48
CA ILE A 20 9.79 2.41 5.73
C ILE A 20 10.22 3.72 6.40
N PRO A 21 10.86 4.68 5.68
CA PRO A 21 11.20 5.96 6.29
C PRO A 21 9.97 6.80 6.66
N ASP A 22 8.94 6.80 5.83
CA ASP A 22 7.72 7.58 6.09
C ASP A 22 7.01 7.09 7.34
N TYR A 23 6.87 5.79 7.49
CA TYR A 23 6.24 5.18 8.66
C TYR A 23 7.07 5.44 9.92
N ALA A 24 8.40 5.36 9.81
CA ALA A 24 9.30 5.70 10.91
C ALA A 24 9.11 7.15 11.36
N ALA A 25 9.09 8.08 10.42
CA ALA A 25 8.92 9.50 10.72
C ALA A 25 7.56 9.81 11.35
N ASP A 26 6.50 9.16 10.89
CA ASP A 26 5.16 9.33 11.43
C ASP A 26 5.10 8.90 12.90
N ASN A 27 5.76 7.80 13.26
CA ASN A 27 5.79 7.30 14.63
C ASN A 27 6.65 8.17 15.56
N VAL A 28 7.71 8.77 15.03
CA VAL A 28 8.51 9.74 15.81
C VAL A 28 7.66 10.99 16.10
N ARG A 29 6.98 11.54 15.09
CA ARG A 29 6.12 12.70 15.27
C ARG A 29 4.99 12.43 16.25
N ALA A 30 4.44 11.22 16.23
CA ALA A 30 3.37 10.82 17.15
C ALA A 30 3.86 10.55 18.59
N GLY A 31 5.18 10.51 18.79
CA GLY A 31 5.76 10.27 20.11
C GLY A 31 5.86 8.80 20.51
N TYR A 32 5.64 7.87 19.57
CA TYR A 32 5.69 6.44 19.88
C TYR A 32 7.10 5.88 19.85
N TRP A 33 7.99 6.43 19.02
CA TRP A 33 9.36 5.95 18.85
C TRP A 33 10.35 7.11 18.93
N SER A 34 11.57 6.81 19.42
CA SER A 34 12.68 7.76 19.34
C SER A 34 13.26 7.72 17.91
N GLU A 35 13.96 8.79 17.54
CA GLU A 35 14.60 8.86 16.22
C GLU A 35 15.62 7.74 16.02
N ASP A 36 16.35 7.36 17.09
CA ASP A 36 17.40 6.35 17.03
C ASP A 36 16.87 4.95 16.70
N GLU A 37 15.65 4.63 17.13
CA GLU A 37 15.07 3.29 16.96
C GLU A 37 14.07 3.19 15.80
N ALA A 38 13.63 4.33 15.27
CA ALA A 38 12.47 4.38 14.38
C ALA A 38 12.65 3.59 13.08
N MET A 39 13.79 3.72 12.42
CA MET A 39 14.01 3.03 11.15
C MET A 39 14.00 1.52 11.28
N GLU A 40 14.66 0.99 12.30
CA GLU A 40 14.71 -0.45 12.53
C GLU A 40 13.35 -1.00 12.95
N LYS A 41 12.62 -0.30 13.81
CA LYS A 41 11.28 -0.70 14.22
C LYS A 41 10.31 -0.67 13.05
N SER A 42 10.39 0.35 12.21
CA SER A 42 9.56 0.46 11.01
C SER A 42 9.81 -0.72 10.07
N ARG A 43 11.08 -0.99 9.77
CA ARG A 43 11.46 -2.11 8.92
C ARG A 43 10.93 -3.43 9.47
N GLN A 44 11.14 -3.70 10.75
CA GLN A 44 10.70 -4.94 11.39
C GLN A 44 9.20 -5.12 11.32
N GLN A 45 8.42 -4.08 11.58
CA GLN A 45 6.96 -4.16 11.53
C GLN A 45 6.45 -4.40 10.11
N ILE A 46 7.00 -3.69 9.13
CA ILE A 46 6.56 -3.85 7.74
C ILE A 46 6.96 -5.22 7.20
N GLU A 47 8.18 -5.68 7.49
CA GLU A 47 8.62 -7.03 7.11
C GLU A 47 7.80 -8.12 7.78
N SER A 48 7.35 -7.89 9.02
CA SER A 48 6.47 -8.81 9.73
C SER A 48 5.09 -8.91 9.07
N LEU A 49 4.54 -7.77 8.63
CA LEU A 49 3.25 -7.73 7.93
C LEU A 49 3.34 -8.37 6.54
N LEU A 50 4.41 -8.12 5.83
CA LEU A 50 4.64 -8.65 4.47
C LEU A 50 5.75 -9.70 4.48
N SER A 51 5.59 -10.72 5.33
CA SER A 51 6.60 -11.73 5.59
C SER A 51 7.03 -12.54 4.37
N GLN A 52 6.18 -12.61 3.34
CA GLN A 52 6.47 -13.25 2.06
C GLN A 52 6.48 -12.25 0.92
N GLY A 53 6.72 -10.98 1.21
CA GLY A 53 6.71 -9.91 0.22
C GLY A 53 5.40 -9.84 -0.54
N LEU A 54 5.47 -9.81 -1.87
CA LEU A 54 4.29 -9.79 -2.74
C LEU A 54 3.45 -11.07 -2.66
N GLN A 55 4.01 -12.16 -2.11
CA GLN A 55 3.33 -13.44 -1.96
C GLN A 55 2.68 -13.61 -0.59
N THR A 56 2.66 -12.58 0.24
CA THR A 56 2.07 -12.64 1.57
C THR A 56 0.57 -12.88 1.46
N ARG A 57 0.09 -13.94 2.16
CA ARG A 57 -1.32 -14.33 2.12
C ARG A 57 -2.23 -13.20 2.58
N ASP A 58 -3.33 -13.01 1.85
CA ASP A 58 -4.38 -12.02 2.11
C ASP A 58 -3.94 -10.56 1.93
N HIS A 59 -2.69 -10.32 1.58
CA HIS A 59 -2.20 -8.98 1.27
C HIS A 59 -2.13 -8.77 -0.23
N TYR A 60 -2.60 -7.63 -0.68
CA TYR A 60 -2.67 -7.26 -2.10
C TYR A 60 -2.08 -5.87 -2.29
N LEU A 61 -1.09 -5.78 -3.16
CA LEU A 61 -0.40 -4.54 -3.47
C LEU A 61 -0.55 -4.26 -4.96
N TYR A 62 -1.17 -3.13 -5.27
CA TYR A 62 -1.44 -2.73 -6.64
C TYR A 62 -0.82 -1.39 -6.96
N THR A 63 -0.38 -1.24 -8.20
CA THR A 63 -0.04 0.05 -8.77
C THR A 63 -1.23 0.55 -9.58
N LEU A 64 -1.60 1.81 -9.39
CA LEU A 64 -2.62 2.45 -10.21
C LEU A 64 -1.94 3.04 -11.44
N TYR A 65 -2.36 2.56 -12.61
CA TYR A 65 -1.89 3.07 -13.90
C TYR A 65 -2.97 3.88 -14.60
N ASP A 66 -2.60 5.01 -15.17
CA ASP A 66 -3.42 5.71 -16.12
C ASP A 66 -2.75 5.54 -17.49
N GLY A 67 -3.35 4.68 -18.32
CA GLY A 67 -2.68 4.21 -19.52
C GLY A 67 -1.41 3.43 -19.14
N ASN A 68 -0.26 3.92 -19.57
CA ASN A 68 1.04 3.33 -19.26
C ASN A 68 1.80 4.07 -18.16
N VAL A 69 1.16 5.03 -17.48
CA VAL A 69 1.79 5.88 -16.49
C VAL A 69 1.37 5.46 -15.08
N PRO A 70 2.32 5.07 -14.21
CA PRO A 70 1.99 4.77 -12.82
C PRO A 70 1.75 6.08 -12.06
N VAL A 71 0.55 6.23 -11.49
CA VAL A 71 0.14 7.46 -10.81
C VAL A 71 -0.08 7.30 -9.32
N GLY A 72 -0.15 6.06 -8.83
CA GLY A 72 -0.37 5.81 -7.40
C GLY A 72 -0.26 4.34 -7.05
N MET A 73 -0.56 4.02 -5.80
CA MET A 73 -0.53 2.66 -5.30
C MET A 73 -1.54 2.46 -4.18
N ILE A 74 -1.88 1.19 -3.91
CA ILE A 74 -2.69 0.83 -2.76
C ILE A 74 -2.25 -0.54 -2.22
N TRP A 75 -2.21 -0.64 -0.89
CA TRP A 75 -1.93 -1.87 -0.18
C TRP A 75 -3.13 -2.20 0.71
N ILE A 76 -3.76 -3.34 0.45
CA ILE A 76 -4.91 -3.80 1.23
C ILE A 76 -4.65 -5.20 1.78
N ARG A 77 -5.38 -5.52 2.85
CA ARG A 77 -5.54 -6.87 3.34
C ARG A 77 -7.01 -7.24 3.20
N ALA A 78 -7.30 -8.39 2.61
CA ALA A 78 -8.65 -8.91 2.46
C ALA A 78 -8.74 -10.32 3.02
N GLU A 79 -9.60 -10.53 4.01
CA GLU A 79 -9.80 -11.85 4.62
C GLU A 79 -10.92 -12.56 3.88
N LEU A 80 -10.55 -13.43 2.94
CA LEU A 80 -11.49 -14.09 2.04
C LEU A 80 -12.19 -15.29 2.65
N GLU A 81 -11.62 -15.86 3.71
CA GLU A 81 -12.12 -17.09 4.33
C GLU A 81 -13.15 -16.85 5.45
N ARG A 82 -13.45 -15.61 5.76
CA ARG A 82 -14.43 -15.28 6.79
C ARG A 82 -15.83 -15.11 6.18
N PRO A 83 -16.90 -15.49 6.95
CA PRO A 83 -18.28 -15.32 6.48
C PRO A 83 -18.63 -13.88 6.14
N VAL A 84 -18.03 -12.90 6.83
CA VAL A 84 -18.15 -11.48 6.52
C VAL A 84 -16.85 -11.04 5.92
N LYS A 85 -16.86 -10.71 4.64
CA LYS A 85 -15.68 -10.22 3.94
C LYS A 85 -15.32 -8.84 4.48
N GLY A 86 -14.20 -8.75 5.19
CA GLY A 86 -13.64 -7.49 5.64
C GLY A 86 -12.40 -7.17 4.86
N GLY A 87 -12.21 -5.90 4.57
CA GLY A 87 -10.99 -5.39 3.96
C GLY A 87 -10.41 -4.30 4.84
N PHE A 88 -9.09 -4.19 4.83
CA PHE A 88 -8.38 -3.15 5.55
C PHE A 88 -7.35 -2.51 4.62
N ILE A 89 -7.40 -1.19 4.51
CA ILE A 89 -6.43 -0.45 3.69
C ILE A 89 -5.26 -0.06 4.60
N PHE A 90 -4.07 -0.60 4.31
CA PHE A 90 -2.87 -0.26 5.05
C PHE A 90 -2.23 1.03 4.56
N ASP A 91 -2.24 1.23 3.24
CA ASP A 91 -1.64 2.43 2.65
C ASP A 91 -2.25 2.69 1.28
N VAL A 92 -2.42 3.95 0.97
CA VAL A 92 -2.85 4.42 -0.35
C VAL A 92 -2.14 5.73 -0.63
N GLU A 93 -1.58 5.87 -1.81
CA GLU A 93 -0.89 7.09 -2.18
C GLU A 93 -1.04 7.39 -3.66
N ILE A 94 -1.27 8.67 -3.95
CA ILE A 94 -1.19 9.21 -5.31
C ILE A 94 0.09 10.03 -5.36
N LYS A 95 0.89 9.83 -6.40
CA LYS A 95 2.13 10.59 -6.57
C LYS A 95 1.84 12.08 -6.62
N GLU A 96 2.72 12.87 -6.01
CA GLU A 96 2.51 14.31 -5.82
C GLU A 96 2.11 15.02 -7.12
N GLU A 97 2.79 14.75 -8.23
CA GLU A 97 2.54 15.38 -9.52
C GLU A 97 1.15 15.05 -10.11
N PHE A 98 0.48 14.02 -9.58
CA PHE A 98 -0.83 13.58 -10.05
C PHE A 98 -1.96 13.88 -9.08
N ARG A 99 -1.68 14.53 -7.97
CA ARG A 99 -2.71 14.89 -6.97
C ARG A 99 -3.63 15.98 -7.51
N GLY A 100 -4.86 15.99 -6.99
CA GLY A 100 -5.86 16.97 -7.40
C GLY A 100 -6.52 16.69 -8.74
N LYS A 101 -6.35 15.49 -9.28
CA LYS A 101 -6.91 15.11 -10.60
C LYS A 101 -7.97 14.01 -10.52
N GLY A 102 -8.40 13.65 -9.29
CA GLY A 102 -9.44 12.65 -9.10
C GLY A 102 -8.96 11.21 -9.02
N TYR A 103 -7.66 10.94 -9.02
CA TYR A 103 -7.13 9.58 -8.96
C TYR A 103 -7.42 8.89 -7.62
N GLY A 104 -7.44 9.64 -6.52
CA GLY A 104 -7.80 9.08 -5.21
C GLY A 104 -9.18 8.47 -5.20
N LYS A 105 -10.16 9.15 -5.81
CA LYS A 105 -11.51 8.63 -5.96
C LYS A 105 -11.54 7.41 -6.88
N GLN A 106 -10.80 7.45 -7.97
CA GLN A 106 -10.72 6.33 -8.92
C GLN A 106 -10.13 5.09 -8.25
N ILE A 107 -9.06 5.24 -7.48
CA ILE A 107 -8.42 4.09 -6.82
C ILE A 107 -9.37 3.43 -5.82
N MET A 108 -10.16 4.22 -5.09
CA MET A 108 -11.13 3.67 -4.15
C MET A 108 -12.25 2.89 -4.85
N LEU A 109 -12.74 3.38 -5.99
CA LEU A 109 -13.74 2.66 -6.77
C LEU A 109 -13.18 1.37 -7.36
N LEU A 110 -11.96 1.41 -7.86
CA LEU A 110 -11.30 0.24 -8.45
C LEU A 110 -10.99 -0.83 -7.40
N ILE A 111 -10.60 -0.43 -6.19
CA ILE A 111 -10.31 -1.41 -5.14
C ILE A 111 -11.58 -2.10 -4.64
N GLU A 112 -12.72 -1.41 -4.64
CA GLU A 112 -14.01 -2.04 -4.34
C GLU A 112 -14.33 -3.14 -5.33
N GLU A 113 -14.12 -2.88 -6.63
CA GLU A 113 -14.32 -3.89 -7.67
C GLU A 113 -13.37 -5.07 -7.51
N LYS A 114 -12.10 -4.81 -7.22
CA LYS A 114 -11.11 -5.87 -6.97
C LYS A 114 -11.48 -6.73 -5.76
N ALA A 115 -11.95 -6.10 -4.69
CA ALA A 115 -12.35 -6.83 -3.48
C ALA A 115 -13.50 -7.79 -3.76
N ARG A 116 -14.41 -7.44 -4.67
CA ARG A 116 -15.51 -8.34 -5.07
C ARG A 116 -15.02 -9.53 -5.90
N GLU A 117 -13.94 -9.35 -6.65
CA GLU A 117 -13.35 -10.41 -7.48
C GLU A 117 -12.50 -11.38 -6.68
N LEU A 118 -12.00 -10.98 -5.52
CA LEU A 118 -11.08 -11.77 -4.68
C LEU A 118 -11.78 -12.86 -3.84
#